data_43fe49e2387be14f38c8777254ed0b59
#
_entry.id   43fe49e2387be14f38c8777254ed0b59
#
_cell.length_a   1.000
_cell.length_b   1.000
_cell.length_c   1.000
_cell.angle_alpha   90.00
_cell.angle_beta   90.00
_cell.angle_gamma   90.00
#
_symmetry.space_group_name_H-M   'P 1'
#
loop_
_entity.id
_entity.type
_entity.pdbx_description
1 polymer ?
#
loop_
_entity_poly.entity_id
_entity_poly.type
_entity_poly.pdbx_seq_one_letter_code
_entity_poly.pdbx_strand_id
1 'polypeptide(L)'
;FLRGTPLAAAGLSMNALFPSWARSATTGLATPLPMVSGTDIALTIGHAAFEVDGRMSHAVTVNGTVPGPLIRLKQGQNVRLAVTNTLSEDSSIHWHGLLLPFQMDGVPGLSFPGIRPGETFVYDFPVRQAGTYWYHSHSGLQEQIGHMGPIVIDPAGADPVAYDREHIIVLSDWSAMHPHAVMLKLRQQPGYFNHQRQTLGGLLAGEGQSAADRTDWANMRMDPTD
;
A
#
# COMPACT_ATOMS: atom_id res chain seq x y z
N PHE A 1 40.01 16.78 21.50
CA PHE A 1 38.85 17.45 20.86
C PHE A 1 38.89 17.22 19.36
N LEU A 2 38.22 16.17 18.87
CA LEU A 2 37.95 15.97 17.44
C LEU A 2 36.47 16.34 17.21
N ARG A 3 36.29 17.43 16.48
CA ARG A 3 34.99 17.93 16.06
C ARG A 3 34.44 17.03 14.94
N GLY A 4 33.29 16.41 15.18
CA GLY A 4 32.55 15.67 14.16
C GLY A 4 32.05 16.63 13.08
N THR A 5 32.49 16.43 11.85
CA THR A 5 31.96 17.09 10.65
C THR A 5 30.76 16.34 10.09
N PRO A 6 29.81 17.03 9.49
CA PRO A 6 28.46 16.46 9.20
C PRO A 6 28.50 15.51 8.01
N LEU A 7 28.30 14.24 8.27
CA LEU A 7 28.00 13.21 7.24
C LEU A 7 26.65 13.40 6.54
N ALA A 8 25.81 14.32 7.04
CA ALA A 8 24.49 14.55 6.49
C ALA A 8 24.48 15.25 5.11
N ALA A 9 25.51 16.06 4.80
CA ALA A 9 25.55 16.77 3.52
C ALA A 9 26.02 15.89 2.34
N ALA A 10 26.76 14.81 2.61
CA ALA A 10 27.21 13.88 1.57
C ALA A 10 26.09 12.93 1.10
N GLY A 11 25.09 12.63 1.95
CA GLY A 11 23.97 11.75 1.61
C GLY A 11 23.02 12.32 0.56
N LEU A 12 22.81 13.64 0.55
CA LEU A 12 21.92 14.30 -0.40
C LEU A 12 22.49 14.39 -1.82
N SER A 13 23.82 14.44 -1.97
CA SER A 13 24.47 14.50 -3.28
C SER A 13 24.58 13.12 -3.96
N MET A 14 24.65 12.04 -3.19
CA MET A 14 24.70 10.68 -3.75
C MET A 14 23.34 10.21 -4.29
N ASN A 15 22.23 10.66 -3.73
CA ASN A 15 20.89 10.32 -4.24
C ASN A 15 20.67 10.76 -5.70
N ALA A 16 21.38 11.78 -6.17
CA ALA A 16 21.30 12.22 -7.56
C ALA A 16 21.98 11.24 -8.54
N LEU A 17 22.85 10.36 -8.04
CA LEU A 17 23.61 9.39 -8.84
C LEU A 17 22.90 8.05 -9.00
N PHE A 18 21.84 7.79 -8.21
CA PHE A 18 21.07 6.54 -8.32
C PHE A 18 20.01 6.64 -9.43
N PRO A 19 19.72 5.53 -10.12
CA PRO A 19 18.57 5.43 -11.02
C PRO A 19 17.29 5.82 -10.29
N SER A 20 16.28 6.31 -11.01
CA SER A 20 15.03 6.77 -10.41
C SER A 20 14.32 5.68 -9.58
N TRP A 21 14.42 4.43 -10.01
CA TRP A 21 13.88 3.27 -9.29
C TRP A 21 14.63 2.94 -7.99
N ALA A 22 15.89 3.35 -7.86
CA ALA A 22 16.70 3.13 -6.63
C ALA A 22 16.58 4.28 -5.62
N ARG A 23 15.83 5.33 -5.95
CA ARG A 23 15.58 6.48 -5.08
C ARG A 23 14.39 6.26 -4.17
N SER A 24 14.37 5.17 -3.46
CA SER A 24 13.40 5.04 -2.39
C SER A 24 13.86 5.85 -1.18
N ALA A 25 13.34 7.04 -1.03
CA ALA A 25 13.45 7.81 0.21
C ALA A 25 12.40 7.35 1.22
N THR A 26 12.05 6.08 1.23
CA THR A 26 11.07 5.55 2.17
C THR A 26 11.72 5.35 3.52
N THR A 27 11.46 6.27 4.42
CA THR A 27 11.59 6.08 5.87
C THR A 27 10.78 4.87 6.37
N GLY A 28 9.89 4.31 5.54
CA GLY A 28 9.01 3.20 5.85
C GLY A 28 9.69 1.85 6.13
N LEU A 29 10.92 1.64 5.65
CA LEU A 29 11.66 0.40 5.95
C LEU A 29 12.24 0.36 7.37
N ALA A 30 12.29 1.48 8.07
CA ALA A 30 12.87 1.57 9.42
C ALA A 30 11.84 1.38 10.53
N THR A 31 10.54 1.47 10.23
CA THR A 31 9.48 1.34 11.24
C THR A 31 8.83 -0.04 11.12
N PRO A 32 8.84 -0.86 12.19
CA PRO A 32 8.11 -2.12 12.19
C PRO A 32 6.63 -1.87 11.89
N LEU A 33 6.02 -2.71 11.05
CA LEU A 33 4.59 -2.68 10.82
C LEU A 33 3.85 -2.94 12.14
N PRO A 34 2.84 -2.14 12.50
CA PRO A 34 1.94 -2.50 13.58
C PRO A 34 1.35 -3.89 13.30
N MET A 35 1.21 -4.72 14.32
CA MET A 35 0.68 -6.07 14.17
C MET A 35 -0.53 -6.27 15.05
N VAL A 36 -1.54 -6.94 14.52
CA VAL A 36 -2.71 -7.43 15.25
C VAL A 36 -2.81 -8.93 15.07
N SER A 37 -3.22 -9.63 16.12
CA SER A 37 -3.34 -11.11 16.15
C SER A 37 -4.43 -11.55 17.11
N GLY A 38 -4.78 -12.82 17.06
CA GLY A 38 -5.82 -13.41 17.93
C GLY A 38 -7.05 -13.84 17.14
N THR A 39 -8.13 -14.13 17.85
CA THR A 39 -9.40 -14.60 17.27
C THR A 39 -10.46 -13.51 17.16
N ASP A 40 -10.33 -12.45 17.96
CA ASP A 40 -11.19 -11.28 17.92
C ASP A 40 -10.33 -10.03 17.68
N ILE A 41 -10.45 -9.42 16.51
CA ILE A 41 -9.61 -8.31 16.06
C ILE A 41 -10.52 -7.14 15.67
N ALA A 42 -10.24 -5.98 16.23
CA ALA A 42 -10.90 -4.73 15.84
C ALA A 42 -10.02 -3.96 14.84
N LEU A 43 -10.63 -3.54 13.75
CA LEU A 43 -10.01 -2.70 12.72
C LEU A 43 -10.86 -1.45 12.52
N THR A 44 -10.20 -0.32 12.30
CA THR A 44 -10.87 0.96 12.03
C THR A 44 -10.36 1.52 10.71
N ILE A 45 -11.28 1.72 9.78
CA ILE A 45 -11.00 2.43 8.53
C ILE A 45 -11.22 3.91 8.77
N GLY A 46 -10.27 4.76 8.39
CA GLY A 46 -10.37 6.19 8.59
C GLY A 46 -9.39 6.98 7.74
N HIS A 47 -9.47 8.30 7.82
CA HIS A 47 -8.49 9.17 7.17
C HIS A 47 -7.32 9.49 8.10
N ALA A 48 -6.12 9.62 7.52
CA ALA A 48 -4.96 10.18 8.19
C ALA A 48 -4.14 11.04 7.22
N ALA A 49 -3.38 11.98 7.80
CA ALA A 49 -2.33 12.67 7.05
C ALA A 49 -1.20 11.65 6.75
N PHE A 50 -0.67 11.68 5.55
CA PHE A 50 0.38 10.77 5.10
C PHE A 50 1.43 11.52 4.29
N GLU A 51 2.67 11.42 4.70
CA GLU A 51 3.79 12.08 4.04
C GLU A 51 4.59 11.07 3.21
N VAL A 52 4.78 11.40 1.92
CA VAL A 52 5.62 10.65 1.02
C VAL A 52 6.56 11.60 0.30
N ASP A 53 7.85 11.38 0.38
CA ASP A 53 8.89 12.18 -0.28
C ASP A 53 8.77 13.70 0.02
N GLY A 54 8.51 14.03 1.30
CA GLY A 54 8.34 15.41 1.77
C GLY A 54 7.03 16.09 1.35
N ARG A 55 6.09 15.36 0.74
CA ARG A 55 4.79 15.85 0.35
C ARG A 55 3.70 15.30 1.26
N MET A 56 2.99 16.20 1.91
CA MET A 56 1.80 15.84 2.69
C MET A 56 0.64 15.51 1.77
N SER A 57 -0.04 14.41 2.08
CA SER A 57 -1.22 13.94 1.40
C SER A 57 -2.22 13.38 2.41
N HIS A 58 -3.37 12.94 1.95
CA HIS A 58 -4.37 12.26 2.75
C HIS A 58 -4.47 10.80 2.31
N ALA A 59 -4.43 9.90 3.29
CA ALA A 59 -4.60 8.47 3.06
C ALA A 59 -5.90 7.97 3.67
N VAL A 60 -6.46 6.91 3.08
CA VAL A 60 -7.38 6.01 3.77
C VAL A 60 -6.55 4.94 4.45
N THR A 61 -6.71 4.82 5.74
CA THR A 61 -5.87 3.98 6.61
C THR A 61 -6.67 2.88 7.26
N VAL A 62 -6.01 1.82 7.66
CA VAL A 62 -6.54 0.86 8.64
C VAL A 62 -5.75 1.02 9.94
N ASN A 63 -6.44 1.28 11.04
CA ASN A 63 -5.86 1.60 12.35
C ASN A 63 -4.85 2.76 12.31
N GLY A 64 -5.09 3.76 11.43
CA GLY A 64 -4.31 4.99 11.36
C GLY A 64 -2.95 4.86 10.64
N THR A 65 -2.64 3.76 9.98
CA THR A 65 -1.36 3.53 9.30
C THR A 65 -1.51 3.16 7.83
N VAL A 66 -0.46 3.42 7.03
CA VAL A 66 -0.27 2.95 5.65
C VAL A 66 1.15 2.35 5.54
N PRO A 67 1.26 1.08 5.14
CA PRO A 67 0.18 0.11 5.05
C PRO A 67 -0.52 -0.07 6.41
N GLY A 68 -1.75 -0.57 6.40
CA GLY A 68 -2.46 -0.96 7.60
C GLY A 68 -1.72 -2.09 8.34
N PRO A 69 -2.12 -2.44 9.58
CA PRO A 69 -1.40 -3.39 10.40
C PRO A 69 -1.28 -4.76 9.74
N LEU A 70 -0.16 -5.43 10.02
CA LEU A 70 -0.05 -6.86 9.73
C LEU A 70 -1.10 -7.61 10.55
N ILE A 71 -1.98 -8.33 9.88
CA ILE A 71 -2.88 -9.29 10.51
C ILE A 71 -2.18 -10.64 10.53
N ARG A 72 -1.84 -11.13 11.74
CA ARG A 72 -1.21 -12.44 11.89
C ARG A 72 -2.18 -13.43 12.50
N LEU A 73 -2.51 -14.45 11.73
CA LEU A 73 -3.47 -15.50 12.09
C LEU A 73 -2.77 -16.87 12.14
N LYS A 74 -3.52 -17.88 12.58
CA LYS A 74 -3.08 -19.28 12.56
C LYS A 74 -4.07 -20.14 11.80
N GLN A 75 -3.57 -21.02 10.96
CA GLN A 75 -4.40 -22.00 10.25
C GLN A 75 -5.18 -22.88 11.25
N GLY A 76 -6.45 -23.08 10.95
CA GLY A 76 -7.36 -23.89 11.78
C GLY A 76 -8.12 -23.10 12.85
N GLN A 77 -7.78 -21.83 13.12
CA GLN A 77 -8.58 -21.00 14.03
C GLN A 77 -9.83 -20.44 13.33
N ASN A 78 -10.84 -20.05 14.11
CA ASN A 78 -11.88 -19.13 13.65
C ASN A 78 -11.46 -17.72 14.03
N VAL A 79 -11.73 -16.75 13.15
CA VAL A 79 -11.42 -15.34 13.40
C VAL A 79 -12.66 -14.47 13.20
N ARG A 80 -12.81 -13.49 14.09
CA ARG A 80 -13.79 -12.41 14.00
C ARG A 80 -13.04 -11.10 13.83
N LEU A 81 -13.25 -10.45 12.69
CA LEU A 81 -12.65 -9.17 12.36
C LEU A 81 -13.77 -8.12 12.35
N ALA A 82 -13.86 -7.34 13.44
CA ALA A 82 -14.83 -6.26 13.56
C ALA A 82 -14.25 -5.00 12.90
N VAL A 83 -14.77 -4.66 11.72
CA VAL A 83 -14.30 -3.53 10.91
C VAL A 83 -15.26 -2.37 11.03
N THR A 84 -14.81 -1.25 11.61
CA THR A 84 -15.56 -0.02 11.75
C THR A 84 -15.14 0.98 10.68
N ASN A 85 -16.11 1.49 9.93
CA ASN A 85 -15.89 2.54 8.94
C ASN A 85 -16.13 3.93 9.55
N THR A 86 -15.08 4.74 9.68
CA THR A 86 -15.18 6.14 10.15
C THR A 86 -15.05 7.17 9.02
N LEU A 87 -15.03 6.71 7.75
CA LEU A 87 -15.09 7.60 6.60
C LEU A 87 -16.49 8.19 6.46
N SER A 88 -16.61 9.23 5.63
CA SER A 88 -17.90 9.81 5.21
C SER A 88 -18.52 9.11 4.01
N GLU A 89 -17.91 8.06 3.51
CA GLU A 89 -18.33 7.24 2.37
C GLU A 89 -18.31 5.75 2.72
N ASP A 90 -19.00 4.95 1.93
CA ASP A 90 -19.01 3.49 2.09
C ASP A 90 -17.61 2.90 1.89
N SER A 91 -17.30 1.85 2.65
CA SER A 91 -16.03 1.16 2.58
C SER A 91 -16.21 -0.36 2.67
N SER A 92 -15.12 -1.09 2.51
CA SER A 92 -15.08 -2.55 2.60
C SER A 92 -13.66 -3.03 2.83
N ILE A 93 -13.51 -4.28 3.27
CA ILE A 93 -12.23 -4.98 3.21
C ILE A 93 -12.45 -6.31 2.48
N HIS A 94 -11.71 -6.49 1.39
CA HIS A 94 -11.55 -7.78 0.73
C HIS A 94 -10.30 -8.48 1.25
N TRP A 95 -10.44 -9.77 1.55
CA TRP A 95 -9.37 -10.63 2.06
C TRP A 95 -8.75 -11.40 0.92
N HIS A 96 -7.84 -10.77 0.22
CA HIS A 96 -7.33 -11.23 -1.07
C HIS A 96 -6.59 -12.57 -0.96
N GLY A 97 -7.11 -13.56 -1.68
CA GLY A 97 -6.53 -14.90 -1.75
C GLY A 97 -6.97 -15.86 -0.65
N LEU A 98 -7.84 -15.43 0.28
CA LEU A 98 -8.33 -16.31 1.33
C LEU A 98 -9.51 -17.18 0.87
N LEU A 99 -9.52 -18.45 1.27
CA LEU A 99 -10.62 -19.39 1.11
C LEU A 99 -11.62 -19.20 2.26
N LEU A 100 -12.67 -18.45 2.03
CA LEU A 100 -13.65 -18.08 3.04
C LEU A 100 -15.10 -18.18 2.52
N PRO A 101 -16.12 -18.11 3.40
CA PRO A 101 -17.50 -18.06 2.98
C PRO A 101 -17.77 -16.83 2.10
N PHE A 102 -18.55 -17.00 1.03
CA PHE A 102 -18.83 -15.96 0.04
C PHE A 102 -19.26 -14.62 0.67
N GLN A 103 -20.11 -14.64 1.70
CA GLN A 103 -20.59 -13.44 2.38
C GLN A 103 -19.49 -12.67 3.13
N MET A 104 -18.35 -13.31 3.36
CA MET A 104 -17.18 -12.73 4.06
C MET A 104 -16.08 -12.25 3.11
N ASP A 105 -16.31 -12.35 1.79
CA ASP A 105 -15.32 -11.97 0.78
C ASP A 105 -15.07 -10.46 0.68
N GLY A 106 -16.02 -9.66 1.15
CA GLY A 106 -15.85 -8.21 1.30
C GLY A 106 -15.98 -7.40 0.00
N VAL A 107 -16.68 -7.93 -1.02
CA VAL A 107 -16.92 -7.25 -2.30
C VAL A 107 -18.33 -6.62 -2.29
N PRO A 108 -18.45 -5.27 -2.17
CA PRO A 108 -19.74 -4.61 -2.11
C PRO A 108 -20.59 -4.83 -3.36
N GLY A 109 -21.88 -5.05 -3.14
CA GLY A 109 -22.85 -5.30 -4.22
C GLY A 109 -22.77 -6.71 -4.82
N LEU A 110 -21.79 -7.52 -4.40
CA LEU A 110 -21.65 -8.92 -4.81
C LEU A 110 -21.80 -9.86 -3.61
N SER A 111 -20.89 -9.79 -2.66
CA SER A 111 -20.84 -10.70 -1.51
C SER A 111 -21.47 -10.11 -0.24
N PHE A 112 -21.55 -8.79 -0.12
CA PHE A 112 -22.16 -8.09 1.01
C PHE A 112 -22.53 -6.63 0.64
N PRO A 113 -23.27 -5.90 1.49
CA PRO A 113 -23.74 -4.55 1.15
C PRO A 113 -22.67 -3.44 1.24
N GLY A 114 -21.50 -3.71 1.79
CA GLY A 114 -20.50 -2.71 2.19
C GLY A 114 -20.67 -2.30 3.64
N ILE A 115 -19.77 -1.44 4.12
CA ILE A 115 -19.76 -0.87 5.48
C ILE A 115 -20.06 0.61 5.36
N ARG A 116 -21.24 1.05 5.80
CA ARG A 116 -21.65 2.47 5.74
C ARG A 116 -20.86 3.32 6.73
N PRO A 117 -20.84 4.65 6.53
CA PRO A 117 -20.28 5.58 7.51
C PRO A 117 -20.80 5.35 8.92
N GLY A 118 -19.88 5.20 9.88
CA GLY A 118 -20.19 4.94 11.28
C GLY A 118 -20.61 3.51 11.63
N GLU A 119 -20.76 2.62 10.66
CA GLU A 119 -21.13 1.22 10.90
C GLU A 119 -19.92 0.33 11.13
N THR A 120 -20.19 -0.80 11.79
CA THR A 120 -19.23 -1.90 11.98
C THR A 120 -19.77 -3.15 11.32
N PHE A 121 -18.98 -3.77 10.46
CA PHE A 121 -19.27 -5.10 9.92
C PHE A 121 -18.32 -6.13 10.56
N VAL A 122 -18.86 -7.31 10.91
CA VAL A 122 -18.08 -8.40 11.49
C VAL A 122 -17.88 -9.49 10.47
N TYR A 123 -16.64 -9.63 10.03
CA TYR A 123 -16.21 -10.79 9.23
C TYR A 123 -15.89 -11.94 10.18
N ASP A 124 -16.60 -13.05 10.04
CA ASP A 124 -16.46 -14.23 10.91
C ASP A 124 -16.29 -15.47 10.04
N PHE A 125 -15.07 -16.05 10.06
CA PHE A 125 -14.76 -17.17 9.19
C PHE A 125 -13.64 -18.08 9.73
N PRO A 126 -13.63 -19.37 9.32
CA PRO A 126 -12.53 -20.27 9.61
C PRO A 126 -11.32 -19.97 8.73
N VAL A 127 -10.13 -19.92 9.31
CA VAL A 127 -8.85 -19.74 8.62
C VAL A 127 -8.37 -21.09 8.10
N ARG A 128 -8.62 -21.38 6.82
CA ARG A 128 -8.45 -22.73 6.24
C ARG A 128 -7.05 -23.00 5.72
N GLN A 129 -6.27 -21.97 5.42
CA GLN A 129 -4.98 -22.06 4.72
C GLN A 129 -3.88 -21.33 5.49
N ALA A 130 -2.63 -21.71 5.29
CA ALA A 130 -1.45 -20.97 5.69
C ALA A 130 -0.87 -20.22 4.50
N GLY A 131 -0.05 -19.19 4.75
CA GLY A 131 0.66 -18.43 3.72
C GLY A 131 0.67 -16.94 3.95
N THR A 132 1.13 -16.21 2.94
CA THR A 132 1.22 -14.75 2.93
C THR A 132 0.21 -14.19 1.95
N TYR A 133 -0.61 -13.27 2.43
CA TYR A 133 -1.74 -12.67 1.71
C TYR A 133 -1.78 -11.19 2.02
N TRP A 134 -2.80 -10.50 1.53
CA TRP A 134 -3.05 -9.10 1.84
C TRP A 134 -4.55 -8.81 1.92
N TYR A 135 -4.88 -7.68 2.50
CA TYR A 135 -6.24 -7.15 2.49
C TYR A 135 -6.25 -5.76 1.90
N HIS A 136 -7.34 -5.38 1.26
CA HIS A 136 -7.49 -4.06 0.67
C HIS A 136 -8.96 -3.67 0.51
N SER A 137 -9.20 -2.39 0.24
CA SER A 137 -10.54 -1.92 -0.09
C SER A 137 -11.01 -2.48 -1.43
N HIS A 138 -12.28 -2.81 -1.49
CA HIS A 138 -13.00 -3.08 -2.74
C HIS A 138 -14.09 -2.03 -3.00
N SER A 139 -13.96 -0.85 -2.36
CA SER A 139 -14.87 0.29 -2.46
C SER A 139 -14.18 1.48 -3.12
N GLY A 140 -14.76 1.98 -4.20
CA GLY A 140 -14.24 3.14 -4.92
C GLY A 140 -12.78 2.96 -5.36
N LEU A 141 -11.96 3.96 -5.06
CA LEU A 141 -10.51 3.96 -5.33
C LEU A 141 -9.69 4.09 -4.03
N GLN A 142 -10.24 3.59 -2.91
CA GLN A 142 -9.62 3.71 -1.59
C GLN A 142 -8.30 2.93 -1.47
N GLU A 143 -8.17 1.82 -2.22
CA GLU A 143 -6.91 1.06 -2.31
C GLU A 143 -5.75 1.95 -2.80
N GLN A 144 -5.97 2.75 -3.85
CA GLN A 144 -4.96 3.64 -4.44
C GLN A 144 -4.44 4.69 -3.45
N ILE A 145 -5.21 5.01 -2.42
CA ILE A 145 -4.83 5.99 -1.39
C ILE A 145 -4.52 5.36 -0.03
N GLY A 146 -4.13 4.09 -0.01
CA GLY A 146 -3.49 3.47 1.15
C GLY A 146 -4.33 2.45 1.92
N HIS A 147 -5.59 2.18 1.53
CA HIS A 147 -6.42 1.20 2.21
C HIS A 147 -6.00 -0.24 1.85
N MET A 148 -4.89 -0.68 2.38
CA MET A 148 -4.33 -2.02 2.22
C MET A 148 -3.44 -2.40 3.39
N GLY A 149 -3.20 -3.71 3.57
CA GLY A 149 -2.25 -4.22 4.54
C GLY A 149 -1.96 -5.71 4.37
N PRO A 150 -0.89 -6.23 4.96
CA PRO A 150 -0.48 -7.61 4.83
C PRO A 150 -1.23 -8.55 5.78
N ILE A 151 -1.35 -9.81 5.35
CA ILE A 151 -1.83 -10.92 6.18
C ILE A 151 -0.78 -12.03 6.14
N VAL A 152 -0.41 -12.55 7.31
CA VAL A 152 0.38 -13.78 7.43
C VAL A 152 -0.44 -14.78 8.23
N ILE A 153 -0.56 -15.97 7.68
CA ILE A 153 -1.24 -17.10 8.34
C ILE A 153 -0.23 -18.18 8.61
N ASP A 154 0.13 -18.33 9.86
CA ASP A 154 1.04 -19.37 10.30
C ASP A 154 0.40 -20.77 10.10
N PRO A 155 1.15 -21.79 9.68
CA PRO A 155 0.63 -23.13 9.54
C PRO A 155 0.19 -23.72 10.90
N ALA A 156 -0.76 -24.67 10.86
CA ALA A 156 -1.23 -25.35 12.07
C ALA A 156 -0.13 -26.18 12.76
N GLY A 157 0.79 -26.73 11.96
CA GLY A 157 1.97 -27.50 12.40
C GLY A 157 3.27 -26.70 12.29
N ALA A 158 4.38 -27.42 12.21
CA ALA A 158 5.68 -26.81 11.93
C ALA A 158 5.68 -26.23 10.50
N ASP A 159 6.35 -25.07 10.34
CA ASP A 159 6.57 -24.50 9.01
C ASP A 159 7.44 -25.48 8.19
N PRO A 160 7.04 -25.81 6.94
CA PRO A 160 7.83 -26.68 6.06
C PRO A 160 9.17 -26.07 5.65
N VAL A 161 9.33 -24.76 5.79
CA VAL A 161 10.56 -24.02 5.47
C VAL A 161 11.22 -23.54 6.76
N ALA A 162 12.47 -23.96 6.97
CA ALA A 162 13.27 -23.44 8.09
C ALA A 162 13.90 -22.10 7.67
N TYR A 163 13.78 -21.08 8.51
CA TYR A 163 14.37 -19.77 8.32
C TYR A 163 14.84 -19.18 9.65
N ASP A 164 15.86 -18.34 9.58
CA ASP A 164 16.44 -17.67 10.76
C ASP A 164 15.77 -16.31 11.01
N ARG A 165 15.20 -15.69 9.97
CA ARG A 165 14.58 -14.35 10.05
C ARG A 165 13.40 -14.26 9.10
N GLU A 166 12.42 -13.46 9.50
CA GLU A 166 11.25 -13.12 8.69
C GLU A 166 11.18 -11.62 8.48
N HIS A 167 10.90 -11.20 7.26
CA HIS A 167 10.63 -9.82 6.90
C HIS A 167 9.38 -9.75 6.04
N ILE A 168 8.42 -8.90 6.44
CA ILE A 168 7.20 -8.66 5.67
C ILE A 168 7.37 -7.33 4.94
N ILE A 169 7.32 -7.39 3.62
CA ILE A 169 7.49 -6.23 2.74
C ILE A 169 6.21 -6.03 1.95
N VAL A 170 5.61 -4.84 2.07
CA VAL A 170 4.48 -4.42 1.24
C VAL A 170 4.99 -3.45 0.19
N LEU A 171 4.75 -3.77 -1.07
CA LEU A 171 5.06 -2.90 -2.21
C LEU A 171 3.77 -2.23 -2.67
N SER A 172 3.79 -0.91 -2.79
CA SER A 172 2.71 -0.13 -3.37
C SER A 172 3.26 1.07 -4.12
N ASP A 173 2.54 1.54 -5.11
CA ASP A 173 2.74 2.85 -5.69
C ASP A 173 1.98 3.91 -4.89
N TRP A 174 2.40 5.14 -5.00
CA TRP A 174 1.75 6.28 -4.37
C TRP A 174 1.74 7.48 -5.31
N SER A 175 0.61 8.17 -5.34
CA SER A 175 0.46 9.44 -6.03
C SER A 175 -0.20 10.47 -5.11
N ALA A 176 0.33 11.70 -5.10
CA ALA A 176 -0.33 12.82 -4.44
C ALA A 176 -1.55 13.34 -5.24
N MET A 177 -1.72 12.84 -6.47
CA MET A 177 -2.87 13.16 -7.31
C MET A 177 -4.12 12.45 -6.79
N HIS A 178 -5.27 13.12 -6.88
CA HIS A 178 -6.54 12.50 -6.52
C HIS A 178 -6.81 11.24 -7.35
N PRO A 179 -7.22 10.11 -6.76
CA PRO A 179 -7.30 8.82 -7.44
C PRO A 179 -8.24 8.82 -8.65
N HIS A 180 -9.32 9.61 -8.63
CA HIS A 180 -10.17 9.79 -9.81
C HIS A 180 -9.46 10.49 -10.97
N ALA A 181 -8.56 11.43 -10.69
CA ALA A 181 -7.74 12.07 -11.72
C ALA A 181 -6.72 11.08 -12.31
N VAL A 182 -6.09 10.24 -11.46
CA VAL A 182 -5.23 9.13 -11.90
C VAL A 182 -6.01 8.20 -12.83
N MET A 183 -7.19 7.76 -12.42
CA MET A 183 -8.05 6.89 -13.24
C MET A 183 -8.45 7.53 -14.57
N LEU A 184 -8.78 8.83 -14.54
CA LEU A 184 -9.15 9.54 -15.77
C LEU A 184 -7.97 9.61 -16.76
N LYS A 185 -6.76 9.93 -16.28
CA LYS A 185 -5.55 9.95 -17.10
C LYS A 185 -5.26 8.58 -17.72
N LEU A 186 -5.32 7.51 -16.92
CA LEU A 186 -5.12 6.14 -17.40
C LEU A 186 -6.16 5.70 -18.44
N ARG A 187 -7.41 6.15 -18.32
CA ARG A 187 -8.45 5.88 -19.33
C ARG A 187 -8.22 6.64 -20.62
N GLN A 188 -7.69 7.86 -20.55
CA GLN A 188 -7.36 8.67 -21.72
C GLN A 188 -6.09 8.17 -22.42
N GLN A 189 -5.08 7.81 -21.63
CA GLN A 189 -3.77 7.34 -22.10
C GLN A 189 -3.24 6.25 -21.15
N PRO A 190 -3.36 4.95 -21.49
CA PRO A 190 -2.94 3.85 -20.59
C PRO A 190 -1.47 3.90 -20.17
N GLY A 191 -0.60 4.52 -20.97
CA GLY A 191 0.83 4.69 -20.67
C GLY A 191 1.19 5.98 -19.95
N TYR A 192 0.22 6.77 -19.47
CA TYR A 192 0.46 8.12 -18.92
C TYR A 192 1.55 8.15 -17.83
N PHE A 193 1.58 7.18 -16.94
CA PHE A 193 2.53 7.10 -15.82
C PHE A 193 3.76 6.21 -16.11
N ASN A 194 3.89 5.65 -17.31
CA ASN A 194 5.00 4.74 -17.65
C ASN A 194 6.33 5.49 -17.94
N HIS A 195 6.30 6.81 -17.97
CA HIS A 195 7.47 7.61 -18.30
C HIS A 195 8.21 8.03 -17.03
N GLN A 196 9.40 7.48 -16.84
CA GLN A 196 10.27 7.87 -15.73
C GLN A 196 11.02 9.15 -16.06
N ARG A 197 11.24 10.01 -15.06
CA ARG A 197 12.11 11.18 -15.23
C ARG A 197 13.53 10.71 -15.56
N GLN A 198 14.12 11.30 -16.60
CA GLN A 198 15.54 11.09 -16.90
C GLN A 198 16.39 11.55 -15.70
N THR A 199 17.21 10.66 -15.18
CA THR A 199 18.17 10.98 -14.13
C THR A 199 19.59 10.97 -14.70
N LEU A 200 20.50 11.68 -14.07
CA LEU A 200 21.90 11.65 -14.48
C LEU A 200 22.49 10.23 -14.34
N GLY A 201 22.13 9.51 -13.28
CA GLY A 201 22.56 8.13 -13.08
C GLY A 201 22.00 7.19 -14.16
N GLY A 202 20.72 7.32 -14.52
CA GLY A 202 20.13 6.57 -15.62
C GLY A 202 20.78 6.87 -16.96
N LEU A 203 21.08 8.16 -17.24
CA LEU A 203 21.77 8.55 -18.46
C LEU A 203 23.18 7.94 -18.53
N LEU A 204 23.93 7.95 -17.43
CA LEU A 204 25.27 7.35 -17.34
C LEU A 204 25.22 5.82 -17.44
N ALA A 205 24.14 5.18 -17.01
CA ALA A 205 23.88 3.74 -17.17
C ALA A 205 23.37 3.35 -18.57
N GLY A 206 23.20 4.30 -19.48
CA GLY A 206 22.66 4.03 -20.80
C GLY A 206 21.14 3.95 -20.89
N GLU A 207 20.45 4.29 -19.80
CA GLU A 207 18.96 4.33 -19.71
C GLU A 207 18.41 5.66 -20.26
N GLY A 208 18.90 6.09 -21.42
CA GLY A 208 18.48 7.35 -22.02
C GLY A 208 17.05 7.26 -22.58
N GLN A 209 16.22 8.28 -22.30
CA GLN A 209 14.93 8.41 -22.95
C GLN A 209 15.10 8.69 -24.45
N SER A 210 14.30 8.03 -25.27
CA SER A 210 14.21 8.32 -26.70
C SER A 210 13.65 9.72 -26.98
N ALA A 211 13.82 10.23 -28.20
CA ALA A 211 13.20 11.49 -28.60
C ALA A 211 11.66 11.41 -28.55
N ALA A 212 11.09 10.25 -28.86
CA ALA A 212 9.65 10.00 -28.76
C ALA A 212 9.18 10.07 -27.30
N ASP A 213 9.85 9.39 -26.38
CA ASP A 213 9.52 9.42 -24.95
C ASP A 213 9.55 10.85 -24.39
N ARG A 214 10.56 11.63 -24.80
CA ARG A 214 10.68 13.05 -24.38
C ARG A 214 9.55 13.92 -24.93
N THR A 215 9.13 13.66 -26.16
CA THR A 215 8.01 14.38 -26.78
C THR A 215 6.70 14.03 -26.10
N ASP A 216 6.46 12.75 -25.85
CA ASP A 216 5.28 12.28 -25.14
C ASP A 216 5.23 12.85 -23.71
N TRP A 217 6.37 12.87 -23.03
CA TRP A 217 6.48 13.45 -21.70
C TRP A 217 6.23 14.96 -21.69
N ALA A 218 6.73 15.68 -22.69
CA ALA A 218 6.47 17.12 -22.84
C ALA A 218 4.99 17.41 -23.11
N ASN A 219 4.34 16.57 -23.93
CA ASN A 219 2.91 16.69 -24.23
C ASN A 219 2.04 16.43 -22.98
N MET A 220 2.44 15.49 -22.11
CA MET A 220 1.75 15.20 -20.86
C MET A 220 1.89 16.32 -19.82
N ARG A 221 3.02 17.03 -19.81
CA ARG A 221 3.26 18.17 -18.90
C ARG A 221 2.46 19.42 -19.23
N MET A 222 1.78 19.44 -20.35
CA MET A 222 0.92 20.59 -20.76
C MET A 222 -0.43 20.59 -20.03
N ASP A 223 -0.75 19.56 -19.25
CA ASP A 223 -1.90 19.56 -18.35
C ASP A 223 -1.58 20.37 -17.08
N PRO A 224 -2.29 21.48 -16.81
CA PRO A 224 -2.01 22.34 -15.65
C PRO A 224 -2.28 21.68 -14.28
N THR A 225 -2.73 20.44 -14.27
CA THR A 225 -3.00 19.66 -13.05
C THR A 225 -1.87 18.71 -12.64
N ASP A 226 -0.76 18.69 -13.39
CA ASP A 226 0.41 17.86 -13.04
C ASP A 226 1.35 18.50 -12.02
#